data_f35a6ba0eacb725efdfe9a2065abab11
#
_entry.id   f35a6ba0eacb725efdfe9a2065abab11
#
_cell.length_a   1.000
_cell.length_b   1.000
_cell.length_c   1.000
_cell.angle_alpha   90.00
_cell.angle_beta   90.00
_cell.angle_gamma   90.00
#
_symmetry.space_group_name_H-M   'P 1'
#
loop_
_entity.id
_entity.type
_entity.pdbx_description
1 polymer ?
#
loop_
_entity_poly.entity_id
_entity_poly.type
_entity_poly.pdbx_seq_one_letter_code
_entity_poly.pdbx_strand_id
1 'polypeptide(L)'
;MPITYHYEIDTKVIRAKATDLVSTKEILDYVTNIIEDTKIEKGFIEVVDFQTVSDLAVTYSELDPFPYIWEKYMKKGCKAVVIYAPTNLSFGTFRMLQTAVMIRHEVAENLFVVVRSKEELEVKLKELIA
;
A
#
# COMPACT_ATOMS: atom_id res chain seq x y z
N MET A 1 7.40 6.53 14.53
CA MET A 1 7.26 6.24 13.11
C MET A 1 5.82 6.49 12.71
N PRO A 2 5.54 7.32 11.70
CA PRO A 2 4.17 7.58 11.27
C PRO A 2 3.50 6.39 10.59
N ILE A 3 4.27 5.41 10.10
CA ILE A 3 3.71 4.18 9.55
C ILE A 3 4.26 2.98 10.31
N THR A 4 3.36 2.22 10.90
CA THR A 4 3.70 0.99 11.62
C THR A 4 2.93 -0.19 10.99
N TYR A 5 3.46 -1.39 11.13
CA TYR A 5 2.79 -2.56 10.57
C TYR A 5 2.91 -3.79 11.46
N HIS A 6 1.99 -4.71 11.24
CA HIS A 6 1.92 -6.00 11.89
C HIS A 6 1.63 -7.06 10.82
N TYR A 7 2.36 -8.17 10.83
CA TYR A 7 2.17 -9.27 9.88
C TYR A 7 1.42 -10.43 10.55
N GLU A 8 0.27 -10.78 9.98
CA GLU A 8 -0.54 -11.92 10.42
C GLU A 8 -0.12 -13.17 9.65
N ILE A 9 0.59 -14.07 10.33
CA ILE A 9 1.18 -15.26 9.69
C ILE A 9 0.10 -16.18 9.09
N ASP A 10 -1.02 -16.37 9.78
CA ASP A 10 -2.05 -17.32 9.36
C ASP A 10 -2.73 -16.91 8.04
N THR A 11 -3.02 -15.63 7.86
CA THR A 11 -3.67 -15.11 6.67
C THR A 11 -2.69 -14.53 5.67
N LYS A 12 -1.44 -14.36 6.06
CA LYS A 12 -0.38 -13.67 5.30
C LYS A 12 -0.76 -12.23 4.97
N VAL A 13 -1.44 -11.56 5.88
CA VAL A 13 -1.85 -10.16 5.72
C VAL A 13 -0.95 -9.25 6.55
N ILE A 14 -0.38 -8.24 5.89
CA ILE A 14 0.30 -7.14 6.55
C ILE A 14 -0.76 -6.07 6.82
N ARG A 15 -0.93 -5.70 8.08
CA ARG A 15 -1.81 -4.59 8.45
C ARG A 15 -0.96 -3.44 8.91
N ALA A 16 -0.98 -2.37 8.14
CA ALA A 16 -0.23 -1.16 8.43
C ALA A 16 -1.17 0.00 8.72
N LYS A 17 -0.72 0.92 9.55
CA LYS A 17 -1.46 2.12 9.89
C LYS A 17 -0.52 3.31 9.80
N ALA A 18 -0.97 4.33 9.08
CA ALA A 18 -0.28 5.61 8.99
C ALA A 18 -1.02 6.64 9.84
N THR A 19 -0.27 7.53 10.49
CA THR A 19 -0.84 8.57 11.37
C THR A 19 -0.13 9.89 11.13
N ASP A 20 -0.82 10.98 11.45
CA ASP A 20 -0.28 12.34 11.43
C ASP A 20 0.20 12.77 10.04
N LEU A 21 1.34 13.43 9.95
CA LEU A 21 1.94 13.86 8.69
C LEU A 21 2.78 12.72 8.11
N VAL A 22 2.52 12.39 6.86
CA VAL A 22 3.28 11.36 6.14
C VAL A 22 3.93 11.97 4.91
N SER A 23 5.24 11.81 4.81
CA SER A 23 6.04 12.25 3.65
C SER A 23 6.36 11.08 2.72
N THR A 24 6.81 11.40 1.51
CA THR A 24 7.30 10.39 0.57
C THR A 24 8.42 9.56 1.15
N LYS A 25 9.37 10.20 1.87
CA LYS A 25 10.49 9.49 2.50
C LYS A 25 9.98 8.44 3.48
N GLU A 26 8.97 8.77 4.27
CA GLU A 26 8.41 7.84 5.26
C GLU A 26 7.70 6.66 4.60
N ILE A 27 7.03 6.89 3.48
CA ILE A 27 6.44 5.81 2.69
C ILE A 27 7.54 4.91 2.11
N LEU A 28 8.59 5.51 1.57
CA LEU A 28 9.72 4.76 1.00
C LEU A 28 10.44 3.94 2.08
N ASP A 29 10.66 4.50 3.25
CA ASP A 29 11.26 3.78 4.38
C ASP A 29 10.39 2.60 4.81
N TYR A 30 9.08 2.80 4.88
CA TYR A 30 8.12 1.76 5.23
C TYR A 30 8.14 0.61 4.22
N VAL A 31 8.03 0.90 2.92
CA VAL A 31 8.01 -0.15 1.90
C VAL A 31 9.34 -0.88 1.80
N THR A 32 10.45 -0.19 2.07
CA THR A 32 11.76 -0.84 2.16
C THR A 32 11.80 -1.83 3.31
N ASN A 33 11.24 -1.48 4.46
CA ASN A 33 11.14 -2.39 5.61
C ASN A 33 10.32 -3.64 5.28
N ILE A 34 9.23 -3.49 4.54
CA ILE A 34 8.42 -4.63 4.09
C ILE A 34 9.25 -5.54 3.18
N ILE A 35 9.96 -4.97 2.21
CA ILE A 35 10.77 -5.73 1.26
C ILE A 35 11.87 -6.52 1.98
N GLU A 36 12.48 -5.93 3.00
CA GLU A 36 13.59 -6.53 3.74
C GLU A 36 13.16 -7.46 4.86
N ASP A 37 11.88 -7.47 5.24
CA ASP A 37 11.38 -8.29 6.35
C ASP A 37 11.27 -9.76 5.93
N THR A 38 12.17 -10.58 6.44
CA THR A 38 12.25 -12.01 6.10
C THR A 38 11.11 -12.85 6.68
N LYS A 39 10.33 -12.30 7.63
CA LYS A 39 9.16 -12.98 8.21
C LYS A 39 7.97 -12.97 7.26
N ILE A 40 7.95 -12.03 6.32
CA ILE A 40 6.87 -11.89 5.36
C ILE A 40 7.07 -12.87 4.22
N GLU A 41 6.18 -13.83 4.11
CA GLU A 41 6.26 -14.90 3.14
C GLU A 41 5.60 -14.55 1.80
N LYS A 42 5.99 -15.26 0.75
CA LYS A 42 5.36 -15.21 -0.55
C LYS A 42 3.84 -15.40 -0.45
N GLY A 43 3.08 -14.63 -1.20
CA GLY A 43 1.61 -14.66 -1.19
C GLY A 43 1.01 -13.67 -0.21
N PHE A 44 1.80 -12.73 0.31
CA PHE A 44 1.31 -11.75 1.26
C PHE A 44 0.39 -10.71 0.62
N ILE A 45 -0.55 -10.22 1.43
CA ILE A 45 -1.44 -9.11 1.10
C ILE A 45 -1.09 -7.96 2.04
N GLU A 46 -0.91 -6.77 1.49
CA GLU A 46 -0.65 -5.57 2.29
C GLU A 46 -1.90 -4.70 2.36
N VAL A 47 -2.31 -4.33 3.57
CA VAL A 47 -3.40 -3.39 3.81
C VAL A 47 -2.83 -2.20 4.58
N VAL A 48 -2.97 -0.99 4.05
CA VAL A 48 -2.49 0.23 4.70
C VAL A 48 -3.67 1.16 4.96
N ASP A 49 -3.82 1.56 6.23
CA ASP A 49 -4.90 2.42 6.68
C ASP A 49 -4.39 3.86 6.85
N PHE A 50 -4.97 4.77 6.05
CA PHE A 50 -4.66 6.20 6.10
C PHE A 50 -5.77 7.03 6.75
N GLN A 51 -6.67 6.42 7.51
CA GLN A 51 -7.82 7.11 8.11
C GLN A 51 -7.39 8.26 9.04
N THR A 52 -6.32 8.08 9.80
CA THR A 52 -5.88 9.05 10.80
C THR A 52 -4.70 9.92 10.34
N VAL A 53 -4.41 9.93 9.05
CA VAL A 53 -3.40 10.81 8.47
C VAL A 53 -3.98 12.22 8.35
N SER A 54 -3.29 13.21 8.92
CA SER A 54 -3.72 14.62 8.88
C SER A 54 -3.24 15.34 7.62
N ASP A 55 -2.10 14.92 7.07
CA ASP A 55 -1.55 15.53 5.86
C ASP A 55 -0.61 14.54 5.15
N LEU A 56 -0.52 14.71 3.82
CA LEU A 56 0.36 13.92 2.96
C LEU A 56 1.28 14.85 2.18
N ALA A 57 2.56 14.82 2.52
CA ALA A 57 3.60 15.60 1.84
C ALA A 57 4.23 14.77 0.70
N VAL A 58 3.41 14.42 -0.28
CA VAL A 58 3.78 13.61 -1.45
C VAL A 58 3.51 14.43 -2.70
N THR A 59 4.53 14.64 -3.53
CA THR A 59 4.38 15.38 -4.80
C THR A 59 4.49 14.41 -5.98
N TYR A 60 3.94 14.83 -7.12
CA TYR A 60 3.96 14.03 -8.34
C TYR A 60 5.39 13.64 -8.76
N SER A 61 6.36 14.57 -8.64
CA SER A 61 7.75 14.31 -9.01
C SER A 61 8.43 13.27 -8.12
N GLU A 62 7.90 13.03 -6.91
CA GLU A 62 8.45 12.05 -5.98
C GLU A 62 7.94 10.63 -6.21
N LEU A 63 7.04 10.43 -7.18
CA LEU A 63 6.43 9.12 -7.44
C LEU A 63 7.30 8.19 -8.29
N ASP A 64 8.39 8.70 -8.88
CA ASP A 64 9.25 7.94 -9.79
C ASP A 64 9.79 6.62 -9.24
N PRO A 65 10.15 6.49 -7.95
CA PRO A 65 10.66 5.23 -7.42
C PRO A 65 9.60 4.11 -7.33
N PHE A 66 8.32 4.45 -7.28
CA PHE A 66 7.28 3.48 -6.93
C PHE A 66 7.07 2.35 -7.96
N PRO A 67 7.18 2.56 -9.27
CA PRO A 67 7.14 1.43 -10.21
C PRO A 67 8.22 0.38 -9.94
N TYR A 68 9.42 0.81 -9.54
CA TYR A 68 10.52 -0.11 -9.20
C TYR A 68 10.26 -0.85 -7.89
N ILE A 69 9.63 -0.18 -6.92
CA ILE A 69 9.20 -0.79 -5.67
C ILE A 69 8.13 -1.85 -5.94
N TRP A 70 7.20 -1.56 -6.85
CA TRP A 70 6.19 -2.53 -7.28
C TRP A 70 6.84 -3.79 -7.85
N GLU A 71 7.88 -3.65 -8.67
CA GLU A 71 8.64 -4.79 -9.18
C GLU A 71 9.24 -5.62 -8.05
N LYS A 72 9.81 -4.97 -7.03
CA LYS A 72 10.37 -5.65 -5.86
C LYS A 72 9.30 -6.39 -5.06
N TYR A 73 8.12 -5.79 -4.92
CA TYR A 73 6.99 -6.45 -4.29
C TYR A 73 6.57 -7.70 -5.05
N MET A 74 6.51 -7.60 -6.37
CA MET A 74 6.16 -8.75 -7.22
C MET A 74 7.19 -9.88 -7.08
N LYS A 75 8.48 -9.54 -7.04
CA LYS A 75 9.54 -10.53 -6.84
C LYS A 75 9.46 -11.18 -5.46
N LYS A 76 9.08 -10.43 -4.44
CA LYS A 76 8.87 -10.95 -3.07
C LYS A 76 7.63 -11.87 -3.00
N GLY A 77 6.76 -11.79 -3.98
CA GLY A 77 5.56 -12.61 -4.06
C GLY A 77 4.31 -11.94 -3.49
N CYS A 78 4.22 -10.63 -3.58
CA CYS A 78 3.03 -9.88 -3.17
C CYS A 78 1.81 -10.33 -3.97
N LYS A 79 0.73 -10.66 -3.27
CA LYS A 79 -0.54 -11.01 -3.91
C LYS A 79 -1.34 -9.76 -4.26
N ALA A 80 -1.38 -8.78 -3.36
CA ALA A 80 -2.09 -7.52 -3.59
C ALA A 80 -1.74 -6.49 -2.53
N VAL A 81 -1.95 -5.21 -2.87
CA VAL A 81 -1.84 -4.07 -1.96
C VAL A 81 -3.18 -3.36 -1.95
N VAL A 82 -3.76 -3.15 -0.77
CA VAL A 82 -5.02 -2.44 -0.59
C VAL A 82 -4.77 -1.22 0.28
N ILE A 83 -5.05 -0.03 -0.26
CA ILE A 83 -4.88 1.23 0.44
C ILE A 83 -6.25 1.75 0.83
N TYR A 84 -6.49 1.90 2.14
CA TYR A 84 -7.69 2.53 2.66
C TYR A 84 -7.43 4.03 2.82
N ALA A 85 -8.02 4.81 1.92
CA ALA A 85 -7.81 6.26 1.79
C ALA A 85 -9.14 6.99 1.78
N PRO A 86 -9.77 7.23 2.96
CA PRO A 86 -11.14 7.75 3.03
C PRO A 86 -11.26 9.25 2.73
N THR A 87 -10.18 10.03 2.87
CA THR A 87 -10.22 11.47 2.62
C THR A 87 -9.95 11.76 1.13
N ASN A 88 -10.43 12.93 0.66
CA ASN A 88 -10.15 13.35 -0.72
C ASN A 88 -8.65 13.49 -0.98
N LEU A 89 -7.91 14.03 0.00
CA LEU A 89 -6.46 14.17 -0.12
C LEU A 89 -5.77 12.81 -0.27
N SER A 90 -6.02 11.89 0.64
CA SER A 90 -5.36 10.58 0.61
C SER A 90 -5.80 9.76 -0.60
N PHE A 91 -7.09 9.78 -0.95
CA PHE A 91 -7.60 9.08 -2.12
C PHE A 91 -6.95 9.59 -3.41
N GLY A 92 -6.92 10.92 -3.59
CA GLY A 92 -6.31 11.54 -4.77
C GLY A 92 -4.82 11.21 -4.90
N THR A 93 -4.09 11.27 -3.79
CA THR A 93 -2.65 10.96 -3.76
C THR A 93 -2.39 9.52 -4.18
N PHE A 94 -3.13 8.56 -3.60
CA PHE A 94 -2.90 7.15 -3.91
C PHE A 94 -3.45 6.73 -5.27
N ARG A 95 -4.47 7.42 -5.79
CA ARG A 95 -4.88 7.23 -7.19
C ARG A 95 -3.79 7.66 -8.17
N MET A 96 -3.08 8.76 -7.88
CA MET A 96 -1.93 9.18 -8.68
C MET A 96 -0.83 8.11 -8.64
N LEU A 97 -0.54 7.58 -7.45
CA LEU A 97 0.46 6.53 -7.29
C LEU A 97 0.07 5.27 -8.05
N GLN A 98 -1.19 4.85 -7.95
CA GLN A 98 -1.72 3.72 -8.69
C GLN A 98 -1.51 3.90 -10.20
N THR A 99 -1.84 5.08 -10.71
CA THR A 99 -1.67 5.41 -12.13
C THR A 99 -0.20 5.35 -12.55
N ALA A 100 0.72 5.88 -11.73
CA ALA A 100 2.15 5.84 -12.01
C ALA A 100 2.68 4.40 -12.11
N VAL A 101 2.19 3.50 -11.25
CA VAL A 101 2.55 2.09 -11.29
C VAL A 101 1.95 1.40 -12.52
N MET A 102 0.67 1.68 -12.83
CA MET A 102 -0.06 1.07 -13.96
C MET A 102 0.54 1.39 -15.32
N ILE A 103 1.17 2.55 -15.48
CA ILE A 103 1.84 2.91 -16.73
C ILE A 103 2.90 1.87 -17.12
N ARG A 104 3.54 1.25 -16.13
CA ARG A 104 4.60 0.26 -16.34
C ARG A 104 4.14 -1.19 -16.14
N HIS A 105 3.01 -1.40 -15.43
CA HIS A 105 2.58 -2.74 -15.02
C HIS A 105 1.07 -2.90 -15.23
N GLU A 106 0.67 -3.64 -16.25
CA GLU A 106 -0.73 -3.81 -16.65
C GLU A 106 -1.62 -4.41 -15.57
N VAL A 107 -1.06 -5.26 -14.70
CA VAL A 107 -1.84 -5.96 -13.67
C VAL A 107 -2.06 -5.13 -12.40
N ALA A 108 -1.45 -3.95 -12.30
CA ALA A 108 -1.49 -3.15 -11.08
C ALA A 108 -2.91 -2.69 -10.70
N GLU A 109 -3.79 -2.49 -11.67
CA GLU A 109 -5.17 -2.06 -11.41
C GLU A 109 -5.91 -3.02 -10.48
N ASN A 110 -5.69 -4.32 -10.63
CA ASN A 110 -6.36 -5.35 -9.82
C ASN A 110 -5.61 -5.70 -8.55
N LEU A 111 -4.31 -5.46 -8.52
CA LEU A 111 -3.44 -5.85 -7.41
C LEU A 111 -3.01 -4.68 -6.52
N PHE A 112 -3.10 -3.45 -7.04
CA PHE A 112 -2.90 -2.23 -6.26
C PHE A 112 -4.23 -1.49 -6.23
N VAL A 113 -4.98 -1.63 -5.15
CA VAL A 113 -6.35 -1.15 -5.04
C VAL A 113 -6.44 -0.03 -4.01
N VAL A 114 -7.13 1.05 -4.36
CA VAL A 114 -7.39 2.17 -3.45
C VAL A 114 -8.88 2.20 -3.15
N VAL A 115 -9.26 2.07 -1.88
CA VAL A 115 -10.65 2.06 -1.44
C VAL A 115 -10.93 3.23 -0.50
N ARG A 116 -12.18 3.69 -0.46
CA ARG A 116 -12.59 4.87 0.30
C ARG A 116 -13.40 4.56 1.55
N SER A 117 -13.95 3.36 1.67
CA SER A 117 -14.77 2.98 2.83
C SER A 117 -14.28 1.68 3.43
N LYS A 118 -14.62 1.48 4.71
CA LYS A 118 -14.32 0.22 5.39
C LYS A 118 -15.07 -0.94 4.77
N GLU A 119 -16.27 -0.70 4.26
CA GLU A 119 -17.07 -1.72 3.59
C GLU A 119 -16.37 -2.24 2.33
N GLU A 120 -15.88 -1.32 1.48
CA GLU A 120 -15.11 -1.67 0.30
C GLU A 120 -13.84 -2.46 0.67
N LEU A 121 -13.16 -2.02 1.74
CA LEU A 121 -11.96 -2.69 2.24
C LEU A 121 -12.26 -4.14 2.63
N GLU A 122 -13.32 -4.35 3.41
CA GLU A 122 -13.69 -5.69 3.89
C GLU A 122 -14.09 -6.61 2.73
N VAL A 123 -14.86 -6.11 1.78
CA VAL A 123 -15.26 -6.88 0.59
C VAL A 123 -14.03 -7.29 -0.22
N LYS A 124 -13.13 -6.35 -0.47
CA LYS A 124 -11.92 -6.62 -1.27
C LYS A 124 -11.01 -7.62 -0.55
N LEU A 125 -10.82 -7.44 0.75
CA LEU A 125 -9.96 -8.32 1.54
C LEU A 125 -10.49 -9.77 1.57
N LYS A 126 -11.81 -9.95 1.70
CA LYS A 126 -12.42 -11.28 1.62
C LYS A 126 -12.18 -11.94 0.27
N GLU A 127 -12.30 -11.20 -0.82
CA GLU A 127 -12.02 -11.71 -2.17
C GLU A 127 -10.57 -12.19 -2.29
N LEU A 128 -9.64 -11.43 -1.73
CA LEU A 128 -8.21 -11.71 -1.85
C LEU A 128 -7.77 -12.88 -0.96
N ILE A 129 -8.35 -13.03 0.21
CA ILE A 129 -8.01 -14.12 1.14
C ILE A 129 -8.62 -15.46 0.71
N ALA A 130 -9.76 -15.42 0.07
CA ALA A 130 -10.52 -16.62 -0.34
C ALA A 130 -9.75 -17.56 -1.30
#